data_6fd3622592c6d2aa6b72eb7d03cf6e1c
#
_entry.id   6fd3622592c6d2aa6b72eb7d03cf6e1c
#
_cell.length_a   1.000
_cell.length_b   1.000
_cell.length_c   1.000
_cell.angle_alpha   90.00
_cell.angle_beta   90.00
_cell.angle_gamma   90.00
#
_symmetry.space_group_name_H-M   'P 1'
#
loop_
_entity.id
_entity.type
_entity.pdbx_description
1 polymer ?
#
loop_
_entity_poly.entity_id
_entity_poly.type
_entity_poly.pdbx_seq_one_letter_code
_entity_poly.pdbx_strand_id
1 'polypeptide(L)'
;MATPELVDQFGRPIDKSLLTRDIAAATVTGVRSPFAGYPADGLTPGKLAAILRSADQGEPLSYFELAETIEERDLHYLGVLGTRKRSVAQIDIRVEAAADDQESVKHADMIRAWLSRDELQDELFDVLDAIGKGISFTEIVWDVSEGQWMPSRLEWRDPRWFRFAYEDGRTALLREIGGDQPLPAFKFIVARIKAKSGLPIRSGL
;
A
#
# COMPACT_ATOMS: atom_id res chain seq x y z
N MET A 1 -12.10 27.85 -20.25
CA MET A 1 -10.76 27.44 -19.82
C MET A 1 -10.68 25.93 -19.96
N ALA A 2 -9.64 25.39 -20.59
CA ALA A 2 -9.47 23.94 -20.65
C ALA A 2 -9.21 23.43 -19.22
N THR A 3 -9.92 22.38 -18.79
CA THR A 3 -9.68 21.73 -17.52
C THR A 3 -8.23 21.22 -17.53
N PRO A 4 -7.39 21.51 -16.52
CA PRO A 4 -6.02 21.05 -16.50
C PRO A 4 -6.00 19.52 -16.59
N GLU A 5 -5.22 19.00 -17.49
CA GLU A 5 -5.04 17.56 -17.64
C GLU A 5 -4.19 17.02 -16.49
N LEU A 6 -4.68 15.96 -15.82
CA LEU A 6 -3.90 15.29 -14.79
C LEU A 6 -2.75 14.54 -15.45
N VAL A 7 -1.55 14.77 -14.96
CA VAL A 7 -0.31 14.12 -15.43
C VAL A 7 0.40 13.39 -14.31
N ASP A 8 1.18 12.38 -14.66
CA ASP A 8 2.06 11.67 -13.72
C ASP A 8 3.29 12.52 -13.34
N GLN A 9 4.14 11.98 -12.47
CA GLN A 9 5.38 12.65 -12.04
C GLN A 9 6.39 12.91 -13.17
N PHE A 10 6.17 12.35 -14.36
CA PHE A 10 7.00 12.54 -15.54
C PHE A 10 6.33 13.45 -16.59
N GLY A 11 5.17 14.05 -16.25
CA GLY A 11 4.41 14.91 -17.15
C GLY A 11 3.58 14.16 -18.21
N ARG A 12 3.38 12.86 -18.09
CA ARG A 12 2.60 12.06 -19.04
C ARG A 12 1.12 12.05 -18.64
N PRO A 13 0.18 12.12 -19.61
CA PRO A 13 -1.25 12.00 -19.34
C PRO A 13 -1.58 10.70 -18.61
N ILE A 14 -2.50 10.77 -17.65
CA ILE A 14 -2.94 9.61 -16.87
C ILE A 14 -4.09 8.91 -17.57
N ASP A 15 -4.04 7.58 -17.67
CA ASP A 15 -5.19 6.78 -18.09
C ASP A 15 -6.24 6.74 -16.98
N LYS A 16 -7.24 7.59 -17.08
CA LYS A 16 -8.33 7.71 -16.10
C LYS A 16 -9.16 6.43 -15.97
N SER A 17 -9.18 5.56 -16.98
CA SER A 17 -9.92 4.30 -16.93
C SER A 17 -9.36 3.32 -15.91
N LEU A 18 -8.06 3.42 -15.59
CA LEU A 18 -7.42 2.61 -14.57
C LEU A 18 -7.81 3.04 -13.14
N LEU A 19 -8.24 4.29 -12.96
CA LEU A 19 -8.53 4.82 -11.62
C LEU A 19 -9.81 4.24 -11.03
N THR A 20 -10.84 3.99 -11.86
CA THR A 20 -12.18 3.56 -11.42
C THR A 20 -12.34 2.05 -11.27
N ARG A 21 -11.33 1.25 -11.60
CA ARG A 21 -11.39 -0.22 -11.52
C ARG A 21 -10.25 -0.79 -10.67
N ASP A 22 -10.45 -1.99 -10.13
CA ASP A 22 -9.40 -2.75 -9.46
C ASP A 22 -8.37 -3.23 -10.49
N ILE A 23 -7.10 -2.91 -10.29
CA ILE A 23 -6.00 -3.36 -11.16
C ILE A 23 -5.06 -4.36 -10.47
N ALA A 24 -5.00 -4.32 -9.15
CA ALA A 24 -4.16 -5.21 -8.35
C ALA A 24 -5.01 -6.30 -7.64
N ALA A 25 -6.01 -6.86 -8.34
CA ALA A 25 -6.79 -7.96 -7.82
C ALA A 25 -6.01 -9.29 -7.83
N ALA A 26 -6.36 -10.18 -6.90
CA ALA A 26 -5.84 -11.54 -6.86
C ALA A 26 -6.17 -12.32 -8.14
N THR A 27 -5.26 -13.18 -8.55
CA THR A 27 -5.47 -14.07 -9.71
C THR A 27 -5.14 -15.51 -9.34
N VAL A 28 -6.09 -16.41 -9.45
CA VAL A 28 -5.92 -17.83 -9.08
C VAL A 28 -4.86 -18.53 -9.95
N THR A 29 -4.77 -18.16 -11.22
CA THR A 29 -3.85 -18.74 -12.20
C THR A 29 -2.70 -17.82 -12.59
N GLY A 30 -2.62 -16.63 -11.99
CA GLY A 30 -1.64 -15.60 -12.32
C GLY A 30 -0.52 -15.49 -11.28
N VAL A 31 0.28 -14.45 -11.45
CA VAL A 31 1.42 -14.15 -10.55
C VAL A 31 0.99 -13.53 -9.22
N ARG A 32 -0.26 -13.07 -9.11
CA ARG A 32 -0.85 -12.51 -7.88
C ARG A 32 -1.72 -13.56 -7.18
N SER A 33 -1.10 -14.65 -6.75
CA SER A 33 -1.79 -15.72 -6.04
C SER A 33 -2.34 -15.24 -4.69
N PRO A 34 -3.57 -15.62 -4.32
CA PRO A 34 -4.07 -15.43 -2.96
C PRO A 34 -3.45 -16.42 -1.96
N PHE A 35 -2.77 -17.47 -2.45
CA PHE A 35 -2.16 -18.48 -1.61
C PHE A 35 -0.74 -18.11 -1.23
N ALA A 36 -0.43 -18.19 0.06
CA ALA A 36 0.90 -17.98 0.60
C ALA A 36 1.73 -19.25 0.60
N GLY A 37 3.06 -19.12 0.44
CA GLY A 37 4.00 -20.15 0.80
C GLY A 37 4.25 -20.15 2.32
N TYR A 38 4.96 -21.15 2.80
CA TYR A 38 5.35 -21.28 4.22
C TYR A 38 6.87 -21.34 4.36
N PRO A 39 7.61 -20.26 4.09
CA PRO A 39 9.07 -20.25 4.11
C PRO A 39 9.64 -20.46 5.51
N ALA A 40 8.85 -20.27 6.57
CA ALA A 40 9.25 -20.55 7.95
C ALA A 40 9.37 -22.06 8.25
N ASP A 41 8.72 -22.91 7.47
CA ASP A 41 8.82 -24.35 7.66
C ASP A 41 10.25 -24.84 7.31
N GLY A 42 10.91 -25.46 8.30
CA GLY A 42 12.31 -25.83 8.18
C GLY A 42 13.27 -24.65 7.98
N LEU A 43 12.96 -23.50 8.57
CA LEU A 43 13.81 -22.31 8.51
C LEU A 43 15.15 -22.58 9.19
N THR A 44 16.23 -22.36 8.45
CA THR A 44 17.61 -22.42 8.94
C THR A 44 18.26 -21.04 8.80
N PRO A 45 19.38 -20.75 9.50
CA PRO A 45 20.10 -19.50 9.31
C PRO A 45 20.49 -19.22 7.85
N GLY A 46 20.88 -20.27 7.11
CA GLY A 46 21.23 -20.18 5.69
C GLY A 46 20.03 -19.83 4.82
N LYS A 47 18.86 -20.46 5.06
CA LYS A 47 17.61 -20.17 4.35
C LYS A 47 17.14 -18.74 4.65
N LEU A 48 17.21 -18.31 5.91
CA LEU A 48 16.90 -16.92 6.29
C LEU A 48 17.80 -15.93 5.55
N ALA A 49 19.12 -16.17 5.55
CA ALA A 49 20.06 -15.31 4.83
C ALA A 49 19.78 -15.23 3.33
N ALA A 50 19.31 -16.32 2.71
CA ALA A 50 18.91 -16.32 1.30
C ALA A 50 17.64 -15.47 1.07
N ILE A 51 16.61 -15.60 1.91
CA ILE A 51 15.39 -14.78 1.86
C ILE A 51 15.72 -13.28 1.96
N LEU A 52 16.57 -12.92 2.93
CA LEU A 52 16.96 -11.53 3.14
C LEU A 52 17.75 -10.96 1.95
N ARG A 53 18.66 -11.75 1.35
CA ARG A 53 19.40 -11.34 0.15
C ARG A 53 18.49 -11.16 -1.07
N SER A 54 17.52 -12.06 -1.27
CA SER A 54 16.54 -11.93 -2.33
C SER A 54 15.73 -10.64 -2.20
N ALA A 55 15.28 -10.33 -0.98
CA ALA A 55 14.59 -9.09 -0.69
C ALA A 55 15.47 -7.84 -1.00
N ASP A 56 16.76 -7.86 -0.62
CA ASP A 56 17.70 -6.78 -0.92
C ASP A 56 17.92 -6.58 -2.43
N GLN A 57 17.65 -7.61 -3.23
CA GLN A 57 17.73 -7.57 -4.70
C GLN A 57 16.40 -7.20 -5.38
N GLY A 58 15.41 -6.74 -4.61
CA GLY A 58 14.12 -6.30 -5.15
C GLY A 58 13.07 -7.41 -5.29
N GLU A 59 13.39 -8.66 -4.87
CA GLU A 59 12.48 -9.81 -4.91
C GLU A 59 12.00 -10.19 -3.51
N PRO A 60 10.88 -9.59 -3.02
CA PRO A 60 10.47 -9.69 -1.63
C PRO A 60 9.50 -10.83 -1.32
N LEU A 61 9.07 -11.63 -2.29
CA LEU A 61 7.99 -12.60 -2.11
C LEU A 61 8.15 -13.42 -0.83
N SER A 62 9.25 -14.18 -0.73
CA SER A 62 9.51 -15.04 0.44
C SER A 62 9.73 -14.26 1.74
N TYR A 63 10.16 -13.01 1.65
CA TYR A 63 10.28 -12.12 2.81
C TYR A 63 8.90 -11.76 3.36
N PHE A 64 7.95 -11.37 2.52
CA PHE A 64 6.59 -11.06 2.95
C PHE A 64 5.82 -12.30 3.42
N GLU A 65 6.02 -13.44 2.77
CA GLU A 65 5.48 -14.73 3.24
C GLU A 65 6.02 -15.09 4.63
N LEU A 66 7.31 -14.85 4.86
CA LEU A 66 7.92 -15.09 6.18
C LEU A 66 7.35 -14.12 7.24
N ALA A 67 7.23 -12.84 6.92
CA ALA A 67 6.65 -11.84 7.81
C ALA A 67 5.21 -12.19 8.21
N GLU A 68 4.38 -12.60 7.25
CA GLU A 68 3.00 -13.04 7.49
C GLU A 68 2.96 -14.31 8.34
N THR A 69 3.84 -15.27 8.07
CA THR A 69 3.96 -16.49 8.90
C THR A 69 4.34 -16.16 10.35
N ILE A 70 5.19 -15.15 10.57
CA ILE A 70 5.56 -14.69 11.93
C ILE A 70 4.34 -14.04 12.62
N GLU A 71 3.60 -13.19 11.92
CA GLU A 71 2.38 -12.57 12.44
C GLU A 71 1.35 -13.63 12.87
N GLU A 72 1.18 -14.70 12.10
CA GLU A 72 0.23 -15.78 12.42
C GLU A 72 0.69 -16.67 13.56
N ARG A 73 1.98 -16.94 13.71
CA ARG A 73 2.53 -17.94 14.65
C ARG A 73 3.01 -17.34 15.97
N ASP A 74 3.40 -16.09 16.00
CA ASP A 74 3.82 -15.39 17.21
C ASP A 74 2.70 -14.50 17.75
N LEU A 75 1.89 -15.03 18.65
CA LEU A 75 0.75 -14.35 19.25
C LEU A 75 1.15 -13.09 20.04
N HIS A 76 2.37 -13.07 20.61
CA HIS A 76 2.85 -11.89 21.32
C HIS A 76 3.16 -10.76 20.34
N TYR A 77 3.87 -11.08 19.26
CA TYR A 77 4.15 -10.12 18.18
C TYR A 77 2.86 -9.57 17.57
N LEU A 78 1.91 -10.45 17.22
CA LEU A 78 0.60 -10.05 16.70
C LEU A 78 -0.14 -9.10 17.64
N GLY A 79 -0.14 -9.41 18.94
CA GLY A 79 -0.79 -8.58 19.95
C GLY A 79 -0.17 -7.19 20.07
N VAL A 80 1.15 -7.09 20.11
CA VAL A 80 1.90 -5.81 20.19
C VAL A 80 1.72 -5.00 18.91
N LEU A 81 1.86 -5.64 17.74
CA LEU A 81 1.68 -5.00 16.43
C LEU A 81 0.25 -4.47 16.28
N GLY A 82 -0.76 -5.29 16.60
CA GLY A 82 -2.16 -4.91 16.54
C GLY A 82 -2.50 -3.74 17.48
N THR A 83 -1.92 -3.71 18.67
CA THR A 83 -2.08 -2.57 19.60
C THR A 83 -1.52 -1.28 19.00
N ARG A 84 -0.33 -1.33 18.41
CA ARG A 84 0.28 -0.17 17.74
C ARG A 84 -0.54 0.32 16.56
N LYS A 85 -0.99 -0.58 15.70
CA LYS A 85 -1.85 -0.25 14.54
C LYS A 85 -3.14 0.45 15.02
N ARG A 86 -3.86 -0.12 16.01
CA ARG A 86 -5.09 0.47 16.55
C ARG A 86 -4.85 1.82 17.20
N SER A 87 -3.77 1.98 17.96
CA SER A 87 -3.45 3.26 18.62
C SER A 87 -3.26 4.40 17.61
N VAL A 88 -2.75 4.12 16.41
CA VAL A 88 -2.60 5.13 15.36
C VAL A 88 -3.90 5.31 14.57
N ALA A 89 -4.58 4.22 14.20
CA ALA A 89 -5.82 4.27 13.43
C ALA A 89 -6.97 4.99 14.17
N GLN A 90 -6.90 5.06 15.49
CA GLN A 90 -7.90 5.74 16.33
C GLN A 90 -7.60 7.21 16.62
N ILE A 91 -6.51 7.76 16.09
CA ILE A 91 -6.18 9.19 16.27
C ILE A 91 -7.14 10.03 15.42
N ASP A 92 -7.78 11.01 16.04
CA ASP A 92 -8.65 11.95 15.34
C ASP A 92 -7.90 12.73 14.28
N ILE A 93 -8.37 12.63 13.03
CA ILE A 93 -7.84 13.38 11.90
C ILE A 93 -8.55 14.72 11.82
N ARG A 94 -7.80 15.81 11.96
CA ARG A 94 -8.33 17.17 11.80
C ARG A 94 -7.95 17.74 10.44
N VAL A 95 -8.92 18.34 9.78
CA VAL A 95 -8.71 19.00 8.49
C VAL A 95 -8.98 20.48 8.67
N GLU A 96 -7.99 21.32 8.38
CA GLU A 96 -8.08 22.77 8.38
C GLU A 96 -8.04 23.28 6.95
N ALA A 97 -8.82 24.31 6.64
CA ALA A 97 -8.77 24.97 5.35
C ALA A 97 -7.41 25.67 5.19
N ALA A 98 -6.84 25.63 3.97
CA ALA A 98 -5.56 26.28 3.70
C ALA A 98 -5.62 27.81 3.77
N ALA A 99 -6.81 28.39 3.58
CA ALA A 99 -7.10 29.82 3.69
C ALA A 99 -8.59 30.03 4.02
N ASP A 100 -8.97 31.26 4.38
CA ASP A 100 -10.36 31.62 4.70
C ASP A 100 -11.23 31.90 3.46
N ASP A 101 -10.71 31.62 2.25
CA ASP A 101 -11.49 31.77 1.03
C ASP A 101 -12.49 30.61 0.84
N GLN A 102 -13.55 30.89 0.08
CA GLN A 102 -14.65 29.95 -0.12
C GLN A 102 -14.19 28.61 -0.76
N GLU A 103 -13.20 28.65 -1.64
CA GLU A 103 -12.70 27.45 -2.32
C GLU A 103 -11.91 26.55 -1.37
N SER A 104 -11.02 27.13 -0.57
CA SER A 104 -10.25 26.41 0.46
C SER A 104 -11.14 25.76 1.51
N VAL A 105 -12.17 26.49 1.97
CA VAL A 105 -13.17 25.96 2.92
C VAL A 105 -13.95 24.82 2.28
N LYS A 106 -14.42 24.97 1.04
CA LYS A 106 -15.14 23.90 0.31
C LYS A 106 -14.29 22.63 0.16
N HIS A 107 -12.99 22.75 -0.14
CA HIS A 107 -12.10 21.61 -0.24
C HIS A 107 -11.90 20.92 1.12
N ALA A 108 -11.75 21.68 2.19
CA ALA A 108 -11.65 21.14 3.53
C ALA A 108 -12.92 20.37 3.95
N ASP A 109 -14.09 20.93 3.66
CA ASP A 109 -15.38 20.29 3.95
C ASP A 109 -15.58 19.00 3.17
N MET A 110 -15.17 18.96 1.91
CA MET A 110 -15.17 17.75 1.09
C MET A 110 -14.32 16.64 1.71
N ILE A 111 -13.11 16.97 2.17
CA ILE A 111 -12.23 16.00 2.83
C ILE A 111 -12.80 15.57 4.17
N ARG A 112 -13.36 16.47 4.98
CA ARG A 112 -14.03 16.13 6.25
C ARG A 112 -15.18 15.15 6.04
N ALA A 113 -16.03 15.40 5.04
CA ALA A 113 -17.12 14.49 4.68
C ALA A 113 -16.60 13.11 4.28
N TRP A 114 -15.54 13.04 3.49
CA TRP A 114 -14.92 11.78 3.10
C TRP A 114 -14.30 11.03 4.28
N LEU A 115 -13.69 11.73 5.23
CA LEU A 115 -13.09 11.14 6.43
C LEU A 115 -14.13 10.65 7.46
N SER A 116 -15.40 11.08 7.37
CA SER A 116 -16.45 10.69 8.31
C SER A 116 -17.11 9.33 8.01
N ARG A 117 -16.66 8.62 6.98
CA ARG A 117 -17.19 7.31 6.62
C ARG A 117 -16.74 6.22 7.59
N ASP A 118 -17.59 5.22 7.79
CA ASP A 118 -17.40 4.20 8.82
C ASP A 118 -16.20 3.27 8.52
N GLU A 119 -15.90 3.01 7.25
CA GLU A 119 -14.85 2.09 6.82
C GLU A 119 -13.43 2.64 7.00
N LEU A 120 -13.27 3.95 7.17
CA LEU A 120 -11.96 4.61 7.19
C LEU A 120 -11.01 4.00 8.23
N GLN A 121 -11.53 3.64 9.40
CA GLN A 121 -10.71 3.14 10.50
C GLN A 121 -10.07 1.78 10.18
N ASP A 122 -10.83 0.90 9.54
CA ASP A 122 -10.33 -0.41 9.09
C ASP A 122 -9.35 -0.26 7.93
N GLU A 123 -9.62 0.63 6.98
CA GLU A 123 -8.71 0.95 5.89
C GLU A 123 -7.38 1.55 6.40
N LEU A 124 -7.42 2.42 7.42
CA LEU A 124 -6.20 2.94 8.05
C LEU A 124 -5.41 1.84 8.77
N PHE A 125 -6.10 0.89 9.41
CA PHE A 125 -5.45 -0.25 10.02
C PHE A 125 -4.68 -1.09 8.98
N ASP A 126 -5.23 -1.25 7.80
CA ASP A 126 -4.60 -1.95 6.68
C ASP A 126 -3.41 -1.18 6.10
N VAL A 127 -3.50 0.15 5.96
CA VAL A 127 -2.37 1.00 5.58
C VAL A 127 -1.20 0.84 6.57
N LEU A 128 -1.51 0.70 7.87
CA LEU A 128 -0.53 0.51 8.94
C LEU A 128 0.13 -0.87 8.97
N ASP A 129 -0.21 -1.77 8.04
CA ASP A 129 0.53 -3.02 7.83
C ASP A 129 2.02 -2.77 7.53
N ALA A 130 2.33 -1.59 7.04
CA ALA A 130 3.70 -1.10 6.88
C ALA A 130 4.52 -1.05 8.18
N ILE A 131 3.90 -1.07 9.37
CA ILE A 131 4.63 -1.08 10.65
C ILE A 131 5.45 -2.37 10.78
N GLY A 132 4.81 -3.51 10.54
CA GLY A 132 5.46 -4.81 10.61
C GLY A 132 6.36 -5.10 9.39
N LYS A 133 5.83 -4.85 8.20
CA LYS A 133 6.47 -5.23 6.93
C LYS A 133 7.42 -4.18 6.35
N GLY A 134 7.40 -2.94 6.89
CA GLY A 134 8.18 -1.79 6.38
C GLY A 134 7.49 -1.03 5.26
N ILE A 135 6.61 -1.69 4.53
CA ILE A 135 5.84 -1.13 3.42
C ILE A 135 4.48 -1.81 3.32
N SER A 136 3.46 -1.06 2.92
CA SER A 136 2.16 -1.58 2.54
C SER A 136 1.64 -0.90 1.27
N PHE A 137 0.73 -1.57 0.60
CA PHE A 137 0.13 -1.11 -0.64
C PHE A 137 -1.39 -1.07 -0.49
N THR A 138 -1.96 0.10 -0.74
CA THR A 138 -3.41 0.29 -0.71
C THR A 138 -3.83 0.87 -2.05
N GLU A 139 -4.70 0.17 -2.75
CA GLU A 139 -5.23 0.62 -4.02
C GLU A 139 -6.41 1.56 -3.79
N ILE A 140 -6.39 2.72 -4.43
CA ILE A 140 -7.51 3.68 -4.41
C ILE A 140 -8.44 3.32 -5.56
N VAL A 141 -9.68 3.00 -5.25
CA VAL A 141 -10.74 2.88 -6.26
C VAL A 141 -11.53 4.17 -6.26
N TRP A 142 -11.49 4.88 -7.38
CA TRP A 142 -12.13 6.17 -7.53
C TRP A 142 -13.55 6.03 -8.06
N ASP A 143 -14.42 6.93 -7.63
CA ASP A 143 -15.76 7.13 -8.17
C ASP A 143 -15.87 8.52 -8.81
N VAL A 144 -16.72 8.61 -9.84
CA VAL A 144 -16.99 9.84 -10.58
C VAL A 144 -18.49 10.04 -10.82
N SER A 145 -19.34 9.26 -10.18
CA SER A 145 -20.80 9.24 -10.38
C SER A 145 -21.45 10.60 -10.12
N GLU A 146 -20.90 11.38 -9.19
CA GLU A 146 -21.38 12.72 -8.83
C GLU A 146 -20.68 13.86 -9.62
N GLY A 147 -19.98 13.52 -10.70
CA GLY A 147 -19.25 14.51 -11.51
C GLY A 147 -17.97 15.04 -10.87
N GLN A 148 -17.56 14.45 -9.76
CA GLN A 148 -16.35 14.77 -9.02
C GLN A 148 -15.55 13.50 -8.74
N TRP A 149 -14.21 13.58 -8.82
CA TRP A 149 -13.34 12.48 -8.44
C TRP A 149 -13.28 12.36 -6.92
N MET A 150 -13.81 11.26 -6.39
CA MET A 150 -13.75 10.91 -4.97
C MET A 150 -13.23 9.50 -4.79
N PRO A 151 -12.36 9.22 -3.81
CA PRO A 151 -12.04 7.85 -3.47
C PRO A 151 -13.30 7.15 -2.94
N SER A 152 -13.73 6.10 -3.61
CA SER A 152 -14.87 5.27 -3.20
C SER A 152 -14.48 4.35 -2.07
N ARG A 153 -13.33 3.70 -2.17
CA ARG A 153 -12.77 2.81 -1.16
C ARG A 153 -11.27 2.69 -1.29
N LEU A 154 -10.62 2.28 -0.20
CA LEU A 154 -9.21 1.98 -0.12
C LEU A 154 -9.06 0.47 0.10
N GLU A 155 -8.49 -0.22 -0.89
CA GLU A 155 -8.37 -1.67 -0.87
C GLU A 155 -6.93 -2.08 -0.52
N TRP A 156 -6.74 -2.77 0.59
CA TRP A 156 -5.44 -3.38 0.89
C TRP A 156 -5.04 -4.36 -0.21
N ARG A 157 -3.80 -4.27 -0.62
CA ARG A 157 -3.24 -5.18 -1.63
C ARG A 157 -2.06 -5.92 -1.04
N ASP A 158 -2.09 -7.23 -1.20
CA ASP A 158 -1.06 -8.11 -0.67
C ASP A 158 0.34 -7.67 -1.13
N PRO A 159 1.28 -7.37 -0.21
CA PRO A 159 2.63 -6.96 -0.57
C PRO A 159 3.38 -7.97 -1.45
N ARG A 160 3.01 -9.24 -1.43
CA ARG A 160 3.57 -10.31 -2.28
C ARG A 160 3.32 -10.08 -3.77
N TRP A 161 2.31 -9.29 -4.12
CA TRP A 161 1.96 -8.98 -5.52
C TRP A 161 2.81 -7.87 -6.11
N PHE A 162 3.74 -7.33 -5.32
CA PHE A 162 4.65 -6.27 -5.74
C PHE A 162 6.09 -6.76 -5.66
N ARG A 163 6.95 -6.08 -6.40
CA ARG A 163 8.39 -6.18 -6.29
C ARG A 163 9.01 -4.80 -6.42
N PHE A 164 10.33 -4.73 -6.31
CA PHE A 164 11.05 -3.47 -6.43
C PHE A 164 11.99 -3.52 -7.63
N ALA A 165 12.12 -2.38 -8.29
CA ALA A 165 13.07 -2.25 -9.39
C ALA A 165 14.48 -2.61 -8.90
N TYR A 166 15.17 -3.42 -9.68
CA TYR A 166 16.50 -3.92 -9.34
C TYR A 166 17.52 -2.78 -9.26
N GLU A 167 17.32 -1.72 -10.06
CA GLU A 167 18.24 -0.59 -10.21
C GLU A 167 18.35 0.25 -8.94
N ASP A 168 17.27 0.37 -8.18
CA ASP A 168 17.24 1.24 -7.00
C ASP A 168 16.76 0.54 -5.70
N GLY A 169 16.13 -0.64 -5.82
CA GLY A 169 15.53 -1.36 -4.71
C GLY A 169 14.41 -0.59 -3.99
N ARG A 170 13.85 0.45 -4.61
CA ARG A 170 12.91 1.39 -3.99
C ARG A 170 11.65 1.64 -4.80
N THR A 171 11.77 1.63 -6.12
CA THR A 171 10.62 1.82 -7.02
C THR A 171 9.76 0.57 -7.02
N ALA A 172 8.54 0.68 -6.53
CA ALA A 172 7.60 -0.44 -6.47
C ALA A 172 6.99 -0.69 -7.85
N LEU A 173 6.88 -1.96 -8.21
CA LEU A 173 6.29 -2.46 -9.44
C LEU A 173 5.21 -3.47 -9.11
N LEU A 174 4.09 -3.44 -9.84
CA LEU A 174 3.04 -4.45 -9.75
C LEU A 174 3.41 -5.65 -10.62
N ARG A 175 3.34 -6.85 -10.07
CA ARG A 175 3.61 -8.10 -10.81
C ARG A 175 2.52 -8.39 -11.82
N GLU A 176 2.91 -8.62 -13.06
CA GLU A 176 2.04 -9.00 -14.16
C GLU A 176 2.66 -10.15 -14.98
N ILE A 177 1.80 -10.96 -15.62
CA ILE A 177 2.25 -12.10 -16.44
C ILE A 177 3.12 -11.64 -17.64
N GLY A 178 2.82 -10.46 -18.19
CA GLY A 178 3.55 -9.89 -19.33
C GLY A 178 4.77 -9.06 -18.94
N GLY A 179 5.15 -9.05 -17.67
CA GLY A 179 6.22 -8.23 -17.11
C GLY A 179 5.68 -7.19 -16.14
N ASP A 180 6.48 -6.90 -15.11
CA ASP A 180 6.07 -6.01 -14.03
C ASP A 180 5.80 -4.59 -14.53
N GLN A 181 4.76 -3.96 -13.97
CA GLN A 181 4.29 -2.66 -14.39
C GLN A 181 4.54 -1.60 -13.32
N PRO A 182 4.93 -0.38 -13.71
CA PRO A 182 4.96 0.75 -12.80
C PRO A 182 3.58 1.01 -12.20
N LEU A 183 3.53 1.45 -10.94
CA LEU A 183 2.27 1.82 -10.32
C LEU A 183 1.70 3.07 -11.00
N PRO A 184 0.43 3.03 -11.48
CA PRO A 184 -0.20 4.21 -12.06
C PRO A 184 -0.30 5.35 -11.01
N ALA A 185 -0.11 6.58 -11.46
CA ALA A 185 -0.25 7.75 -10.62
C ALA A 185 -1.68 7.86 -10.05
N PHE A 186 -1.81 8.34 -8.82
CA PHE A 186 -3.07 8.48 -8.07
C PHE A 186 -3.86 7.18 -7.85
N LYS A 187 -3.25 6.02 -8.09
CA LYS A 187 -3.90 4.72 -7.94
C LYS A 187 -3.54 4.02 -6.64
N PHE A 188 -2.35 4.27 -6.10
CA PHE A 188 -1.87 3.60 -4.89
C PHE A 188 -1.40 4.57 -3.82
N ILE A 189 -1.75 4.26 -2.58
CA ILE A 189 -1.06 4.73 -1.39
C ILE A 189 0.03 3.70 -1.08
N VAL A 190 1.28 4.12 -1.12
CA VAL A 190 2.42 3.29 -0.75
C VAL A 190 2.95 3.81 0.59
N ALA A 191 2.47 3.21 1.67
CA ALA A 191 2.92 3.58 3.01
C ALA A 191 4.28 2.95 3.30
N ARG A 192 5.19 3.75 3.87
CA ARG A 192 6.54 3.33 4.24
C ARG A 192 6.83 3.75 5.67
N ILE A 193 7.10 2.78 6.53
CA ILE A 193 7.40 3.01 7.93
C ILE A 193 8.79 2.47 8.23
N LYS A 194 9.62 3.31 8.85
CA LYS A 194 11.01 2.97 9.17
C LYS A 194 11.15 2.62 10.64
N ALA A 195 11.31 1.35 10.96
CA ALA A 195 11.84 0.90 12.23
C ALA A 195 13.38 0.92 12.25
N LYS A 196 14.02 0.80 11.07
CA LYS A 196 15.46 0.91 10.88
C LYS A 196 15.82 1.60 9.57
N SER A 197 17.07 2.07 9.44
CA SER A 197 17.60 2.61 8.18
C SER A 197 17.83 1.50 7.15
N GLY A 198 17.68 1.81 5.87
CA GLY A 198 17.92 0.89 4.76
C GLY A 198 16.86 0.96 3.66
N LEU A 199 16.72 -0.15 2.94
CA LEU A 199 15.70 -0.29 1.89
C LEU A 199 14.30 -0.35 2.52
N PRO A 200 13.28 0.20 1.85
CA PRO A 200 11.90 0.22 2.35
C PRO A 200 11.39 -1.17 2.75
N ILE A 201 11.68 -2.16 1.93
CA ILE A 201 11.25 -3.55 2.11
C ILE A 201 11.75 -4.20 3.40
N ARG A 202 12.89 -3.75 3.94
CA ARG A 202 13.48 -4.31 5.16
C ARG A 202 13.51 -3.30 6.30
N SER A 203 12.65 -2.31 6.27
CA SER A 203 12.60 -1.24 7.28
C SER A 203 11.52 -1.46 8.35
N GLY A 204 10.72 -2.50 8.26
CA GLY A 204 9.72 -2.88 9.26
C GLY A 204 10.31 -3.41 10.58
N LEU A 205 9.41 -3.68 11.54
CA LEU A 205 9.72 -4.23 12.86
C LEU A 205 10.16 -5.70 12.78
#